data_22532d737429c7b9207861abe131355f
#
_entry.id   22532d737429c7b9207861abe131355f
#
_cell.length_a   1.000
_cell.length_b   1.000
_cell.length_c   1.000
_cell.angle_alpha   90.00
_cell.angle_beta   90.00
_cell.angle_gamma   90.00
#
_symmetry.space_group_name_H-M   'P 1'
#
loop_
_entity.id
_entity.type
_entity.pdbx_description
1 polymer ?
#
loop_
_entity_poly.entity_id
_entity_poly.type
_entity_poly.pdbx_seq_one_letter_code
_entity_poly.pdbx_strand_id
1 'polypeptide(L)'
;MIGSGILFDKVRIKMKQNIYSKDIILVLVTTFFYMSSPMLVTPLITGFTESIGASAAVMGFVGGLMNLCSLFCRPLAGNLADKLSKYKLSFIGAAFMTIACIGYILAPNEAVVVVSRIINGVGFACCSVCMATWMSNMLPKDKIGSGMGFYGTMNALAMAVAPAIGVSVYQRFGYRTAFCIALAFSIAIIIVIQFIKDKGEPESLQVERKTEDANITSSKLYTARKKPRLRIVEAKVLPVAFIIMLFAIPYCATQSFLVTYAEVRGLNVTVSMFFPSYAVVLIVLRLTLRRFFDKLPFHVFLLAGCISELTAIVLLTVMQNNITMLLASVFLAGGYGVMSSVCQSTAILLADKEKRGMANSTYYIGVDLGMTLGPMIGGALYGGVDIRWFYPLLAVTMPLAGLVYLVAGKGLKGS
;
A
#
# COMPACT_ATOMS: atom_id res chain seq x y z
N MET A 1 -15.19 -46.59 23.45
CA MET A 1 -15.40 -45.23 22.93
C MET A 1 -14.12 -44.37 23.04
N ILE A 2 -12.96 -44.84 22.57
CA ILE A 2 -11.68 -44.10 22.62
C ILE A 2 -11.06 -43.94 21.21
N GLY A 3 -11.72 -44.44 20.15
CA GLY A 3 -11.18 -44.43 18.82
C GLY A 3 -11.50 -43.23 17.91
N SER A 4 -12.51 -42.41 18.25
CA SER A 4 -12.96 -41.29 17.39
C SER A 4 -12.17 -40.00 17.60
N GLY A 5 -11.63 -39.74 18.78
CA GLY A 5 -10.85 -38.55 19.08
C GLY A 5 -9.50 -38.51 18.38
N ILE A 6 -8.85 -39.66 18.26
CA ILE A 6 -7.52 -39.80 17.62
C ILE A 6 -7.59 -39.66 16.11
N LEU A 7 -8.72 -40.02 15.48
CA LEU A 7 -8.92 -39.88 14.03
C LEU A 7 -9.18 -38.42 13.65
N PHE A 8 -9.92 -37.67 14.49
CA PHE A 8 -10.16 -36.23 14.31
C PHE A 8 -8.89 -35.39 14.50
N ASP A 9 -8.05 -35.71 15.48
CA ASP A 9 -6.74 -35.07 15.65
C ASP A 9 -5.76 -35.41 14.53
N LYS A 10 -5.76 -36.64 14.01
CA LYS A 10 -4.93 -37.03 12.84
C LYS A 10 -5.37 -36.35 11.55
N VAL A 11 -6.66 -36.07 11.34
CA VAL A 11 -7.16 -35.32 10.19
C VAL A 11 -6.81 -33.82 10.34
N ARG A 12 -6.83 -33.28 11.56
CA ARG A 12 -6.41 -31.89 11.86
C ARG A 12 -4.88 -31.69 11.79
N ILE A 13 -4.10 -32.73 12.10
CA ILE A 13 -2.62 -32.73 12.00
C ILE A 13 -2.14 -32.92 10.55
N LYS A 14 -2.97 -33.47 9.66
CA LYS A 14 -2.60 -33.75 8.24
C LYS A 14 -2.72 -32.55 7.30
N MET A 15 -3.27 -31.43 7.76
CA MET A 15 -3.14 -30.15 7.07
C MET A 15 -2.03 -29.29 7.72
N LYS A 16 -0.83 -29.79 7.82
CA LYS A 16 0.37 -28.95 7.83
C LYS A 16 0.36 -28.21 6.49
N GLN A 17 -0.34 -27.08 6.44
CA GLN A 17 -0.35 -26.28 5.22
C GLN A 17 1.09 -25.86 4.94
N ASN A 18 1.63 -26.40 3.87
CA ASN A 18 2.91 -26.01 3.37
C ASN A 18 2.77 -24.54 2.90
N ILE A 19 3.76 -23.67 3.18
CA ILE A 19 3.78 -22.27 2.67
C ILE A 19 3.60 -22.25 1.13
N TYR A 20 3.85 -23.34 0.46
CA TYR A 20 3.69 -23.57 -0.98
C TYR A 20 2.37 -24.25 -1.34
N SER A 21 1.31 -24.14 -0.51
CA SER A 21 0.00 -24.66 -0.89
C SER A 21 -0.54 -23.88 -2.10
N LYS A 22 -1.33 -24.55 -2.94
CA LYS A 22 -1.93 -23.94 -4.13
C LYS A 22 -2.72 -22.68 -3.77
N ASP A 23 -3.49 -22.70 -2.69
CA ASP A 23 -4.32 -21.58 -2.26
C ASP A 23 -3.46 -20.37 -1.82
N ILE A 24 -2.35 -20.60 -1.10
CA ILE A 24 -1.40 -19.54 -0.73
C ILE A 24 -0.77 -18.91 -1.97
N ILE A 25 -0.35 -19.71 -2.95
CA ILE A 25 0.22 -19.21 -4.21
C ILE A 25 -0.83 -18.37 -4.96
N LEU A 26 -2.08 -18.81 -5.02
CA LEU A 26 -3.16 -18.06 -5.66
C LEU A 26 -3.45 -16.73 -4.94
N VAL A 27 -3.39 -16.69 -3.60
CA VAL A 27 -3.51 -15.43 -2.83
C VAL A 27 -2.34 -14.50 -3.14
N LEU A 28 -1.10 -15.01 -3.26
CA LEU A 28 0.07 -14.23 -3.64
C LEU A 28 -0.04 -13.66 -5.05
N VAL A 29 -0.50 -14.45 -6.02
CA VAL A 29 -0.76 -13.99 -7.40
C VAL A 29 -1.87 -12.95 -7.43
N THR A 30 -2.95 -13.16 -6.68
CA THR A 30 -4.02 -12.17 -6.53
C THR A 30 -3.51 -10.88 -5.92
N THR A 31 -2.61 -10.98 -4.93
CA THR A 31 -1.95 -9.84 -4.28
C THR A 31 -1.16 -9.01 -5.29
N PHE A 32 -0.41 -9.66 -6.17
CA PHE A 32 0.30 -8.98 -7.25
C PHE A 32 -0.68 -8.21 -8.15
N PHE A 33 -1.78 -8.82 -8.59
CA PHE A 33 -2.72 -8.17 -9.50
C PHE A 33 -3.49 -7.01 -8.85
N TYR A 34 -3.98 -7.18 -7.59
CA TYR A 34 -4.74 -6.08 -6.96
C TYR A 34 -3.88 -4.86 -6.68
N MET A 35 -2.58 -5.07 -6.44
CA MET A 35 -1.65 -3.97 -6.26
C MET A 35 -1.21 -3.37 -7.59
N SER A 36 -1.02 -4.21 -8.62
CA SER A 36 -0.59 -3.78 -9.95
C SER A 36 -1.60 -2.87 -10.64
N SER A 37 -2.90 -3.14 -10.53
CA SER A 37 -3.92 -2.35 -11.20
C SER A 37 -3.86 -0.85 -10.83
N PRO A 38 -3.92 -0.43 -9.55
CA PRO A 38 -3.81 0.99 -9.19
C PRO A 38 -2.39 1.54 -9.37
N MET A 39 -1.32 0.73 -9.16
CA MET A 39 0.04 1.19 -9.32
C MET A 39 0.39 1.53 -10.77
N LEU A 40 -0.21 0.84 -11.75
CA LEU A 40 -0.09 1.16 -13.16
C LEU A 40 -0.75 2.52 -13.49
N VAL A 41 -1.91 2.80 -12.87
CA VAL A 41 -2.67 4.03 -13.12
C VAL A 41 -2.02 5.25 -12.45
N THR A 42 -1.39 5.07 -11.28
CA THR A 42 -0.88 6.16 -10.43
C THR A 42 0.03 7.17 -11.16
N PRO A 43 1.06 6.78 -11.93
CA PRO A 43 1.92 7.74 -12.63
C PRO A 43 1.27 8.40 -13.85
N LEU A 44 0.11 7.90 -14.28
CA LEU A 44 -0.55 8.33 -15.51
C LEU A 44 -1.78 9.19 -15.25
N ILE A 45 -2.41 9.04 -14.08
CA ILE A 45 -3.74 9.61 -13.83
C ILE A 45 -3.72 11.14 -13.80
N THR A 46 -2.64 11.75 -13.32
CA THR A 46 -2.49 13.21 -13.28
C THR A 46 -2.40 13.78 -14.69
N GLY A 47 -1.49 13.26 -15.52
CA GLY A 47 -1.36 13.68 -16.92
C GLY A 47 -2.60 13.35 -17.75
N PHE A 48 -3.27 12.21 -17.51
CA PHE A 48 -4.55 11.93 -18.15
C PHE A 48 -5.62 12.98 -17.78
N THR A 49 -5.71 13.33 -16.50
CA THR A 49 -6.66 14.33 -16.03
C THR A 49 -6.39 15.70 -16.66
N GLU A 50 -5.14 16.08 -16.82
CA GLU A 50 -4.72 17.28 -17.56
C GLU A 50 -5.14 17.21 -19.03
N SER A 51 -4.92 16.07 -19.70
CA SER A 51 -5.23 15.90 -21.13
C SER A 51 -6.71 16.03 -21.47
N ILE A 52 -7.60 15.91 -20.48
CA ILE A 52 -9.06 16.13 -20.62
C ILE A 52 -9.51 17.51 -20.10
N GLY A 53 -8.55 18.42 -19.87
CA GLY A 53 -8.81 19.83 -19.59
C GLY A 53 -8.93 20.21 -18.12
N ALA A 54 -8.56 19.33 -17.19
CA ALA A 54 -8.65 19.64 -15.76
C ALA A 54 -7.52 20.58 -15.30
N SER A 55 -7.82 21.36 -14.24
CA SER A 55 -6.83 22.22 -13.60
C SER A 55 -5.80 21.40 -12.80
N ALA A 56 -4.62 21.97 -12.56
CA ALA A 56 -3.56 21.37 -11.77
C ALA A 56 -4.02 20.97 -10.35
N ALA A 57 -4.92 21.75 -9.73
CA ALA A 57 -5.52 21.42 -8.46
C ALA A 57 -6.34 20.13 -8.51
N VAL A 58 -7.13 19.95 -9.59
CA VAL A 58 -7.92 18.72 -9.82
C VAL A 58 -6.98 17.54 -10.12
N MET A 59 -5.91 17.73 -10.89
CA MET A 59 -4.89 16.70 -11.12
C MET A 59 -4.33 16.15 -9.79
N GLY A 60 -3.88 17.04 -8.91
CA GLY A 60 -3.35 16.66 -7.60
C GLY A 60 -4.39 16.00 -6.71
N PHE A 61 -5.61 16.54 -6.66
CA PHE A 61 -6.73 15.96 -5.94
C PHE A 61 -7.05 14.54 -6.41
N VAL A 62 -7.21 14.33 -7.71
CA VAL A 62 -7.44 13.01 -8.32
C VAL A 62 -6.29 12.06 -8.02
N GLY A 63 -5.03 12.55 -8.06
CA GLY A 63 -3.85 11.76 -7.70
C GLY A 63 -3.93 11.16 -6.29
N GLY A 64 -4.33 11.95 -5.29
CA GLY A 64 -4.43 11.53 -3.89
C GLY A 64 -5.75 10.85 -3.50
N LEU A 65 -6.81 11.07 -4.28
CA LEU A 65 -8.20 10.74 -3.90
C LEU A 65 -8.43 9.25 -3.61
N MET A 66 -7.79 8.36 -4.37
CA MET A 66 -7.89 6.92 -4.15
C MET A 66 -7.42 6.53 -2.75
N ASN A 67 -6.25 7.05 -2.34
CA ASN A 67 -5.68 6.74 -1.02
C ASN A 67 -6.51 7.39 0.10
N LEU A 68 -7.03 8.59 -0.12
CA LEU A 68 -7.93 9.27 0.80
C LEU A 68 -9.21 8.44 1.04
N CYS A 69 -9.86 7.98 -0.02
CA CYS A 69 -11.04 7.12 0.09
C CYS A 69 -10.71 5.78 0.76
N SER A 70 -9.57 5.18 0.40
CA SER A 70 -9.10 3.95 1.01
C SER A 70 -8.89 4.11 2.52
N LEU A 71 -8.27 5.20 2.96
CA LEU A 71 -8.04 5.50 4.38
C LEU A 71 -9.34 5.45 5.19
N PHE A 72 -10.41 6.12 4.70
CA PHE A 72 -11.70 6.13 5.38
C PHE A 72 -12.45 4.81 5.27
N CYS A 73 -12.28 4.07 4.18
CA CYS A 73 -12.95 2.79 3.96
C CYS A 73 -12.28 1.60 4.67
N ARG A 74 -10.99 1.67 5.05
CA ARG A 74 -10.28 0.57 5.71
C ARG A 74 -10.94 0.07 7.00
N PRO A 75 -11.38 0.92 7.94
CA PRO A 75 -12.09 0.46 9.14
C PRO A 75 -13.41 -0.28 8.82
N LEU A 76 -14.13 0.19 7.79
CA LEU A 76 -15.35 -0.48 7.32
C LEU A 76 -15.02 -1.82 6.67
N ALA A 77 -14.02 -1.86 5.79
CA ALA A 77 -13.54 -3.09 5.16
C ALA A 77 -13.04 -4.11 6.19
N GLY A 78 -12.36 -3.68 7.26
CA GLY A 78 -11.95 -4.54 8.38
C GLY A 78 -13.14 -5.18 9.09
N ASN A 79 -14.14 -4.38 9.46
CA ASN A 79 -15.35 -4.87 10.09
C ASN A 79 -16.15 -5.82 9.18
N LEU A 80 -16.19 -5.55 7.87
CA LEU A 80 -16.82 -6.43 6.89
C LEU A 80 -16.03 -7.73 6.69
N ALA A 81 -14.70 -7.66 6.74
CA ALA A 81 -13.82 -8.82 6.65
C ALA A 81 -14.01 -9.79 7.83
N ASP A 82 -14.42 -9.30 9.00
CA ASP A 82 -14.75 -10.14 10.16
C ASP A 82 -16.12 -10.82 10.05
N LYS A 83 -17.04 -10.25 9.24
CA LYS A 83 -18.42 -10.73 9.08
C LYS A 83 -18.67 -11.50 7.79
N LEU A 84 -17.94 -11.18 6.72
CA LEU A 84 -18.08 -11.80 5.41
C LEU A 84 -16.90 -12.71 5.11
N SER A 85 -17.08 -13.66 4.18
CA SER A 85 -15.96 -14.44 3.67
C SER A 85 -14.98 -13.54 2.93
N LYS A 86 -13.67 -13.82 3.07
CA LYS A 86 -12.60 -13.05 2.40
C LYS A 86 -12.76 -13.10 0.90
N TYR A 87 -13.27 -14.22 0.36
CA TYR A 87 -13.63 -14.37 -1.03
C TYR A 87 -14.69 -13.34 -1.47
N LYS A 88 -15.84 -13.24 -0.76
CA LYS A 88 -16.94 -12.33 -1.13
C LYS A 88 -16.49 -10.88 -1.11
N LEU A 89 -15.77 -10.47 -0.06
CA LEU A 89 -15.33 -9.08 0.08
C LEU A 89 -14.23 -8.73 -0.93
N SER A 90 -13.33 -9.67 -1.26
CA SER A 90 -12.34 -9.48 -2.33
C SER A 90 -12.99 -9.40 -3.71
N PHE A 91 -14.03 -10.20 -3.97
CA PHE A 91 -14.79 -10.14 -5.21
C PHE A 91 -15.46 -8.78 -5.39
N ILE A 92 -16.14 -8.28 -4.35
CA ILE A 92 -16.77 -6.94 -4.36
C ILE A 92 -15.72 -5.86 -4.59
N GLY A 93 -14.57 -5.93 -3.87
CA GLY A 93 -13.46 -5.00 -4.04
C GLY A 93 -12.89 -5.00 -5.47
N ALA A 94 -12.66 -6.18 -6.04
CA ALA A 94 -12.18 -6.34 -7.41
C ALA A 94 -13.21 -5.84 -8.45
N ALA A 95 -14.50 -6.07 -8.22
CA ALA A 95 -15.57 -5.54 -9.08
C ALA A 95 -15.56 -4.00 -9.08
N PHE A 96 -15.43 -3.36 -7.92
CA PHE A 96 -15.28 -1.90 -7.84
C PHE A 96 -14.02 -1.41 -8.57
N MET A 97 -12.88 -2.07 -8.42
CA MET A 97 -11.66 -1.71 -9.16
C MET A 97 -11.85 -1.87 -10.68
N THR A 98 -12.56 -2.91 -11.12
CA THR A 98 -12.89 -3.14 -12.53
C THR A 98 -13.80 -2.03 -13.09
N ILE A 99 -14.86 -1.67 -12.37
CA ILE A 99 -15.74 -0.56 -12.72
C ILE A 99 -14.97 0.76 -12.82
N ALA A 100 -14.08 1.02 -11.87
CA ALA A 100 -13.25 2.21 -11.88
C ALA A 100 -12.32 2.26 -13.10
N CYS A 101 -11.69 1.14 -13.48
CA CYS A 101 -10.84 1.08 -14.68
C CYS A 101 -11.66 1.33 -15.96
N ILE A 102 -12.88 0.78 -16.05
CA ILE A 102 -13.79 1.10 -17.15
C ILE A 102 -14.10 2.59 -17.16
N GLY A 103 -14.36 3.18 -16.00
CA GLY A 103 -14.58 4.62 -15.86
C GLY A 103 -13.40 5.47 -16.36
N TYR A 104 -12.14 5.09 -16.08
CA TYR A 104 -10.96 5.79 -16.62
C TYR A 104 -10.87 5.69 -18.14
N ILE A 105 -11.17 4.52 -18.73
CA ILE A 105 -11.11 4.30 -20.17
C ILE A 105 -12.16 5.14 -20.91
N LEU A 106 -13.36 5.23 -20.34
CA LEU A 106 -14.50 5.90 -20.95
C LEU A 106 -14.63 7.37 -20.54
N ALA A 107 -13.82 7.89 -19.61
CA ALA A 107 -13.96 9.23 -19.06
C ALA A 107 -13.98 10.32 -20.14
N PRO A 108 -15.08 11.08 -20.28
CA PRO A 108 -15.17 12.22 -21.16
C PRO A 108 -14.72 13.52 -20.48
N ASN A 109 -14.68 13.55 -19.14
CA ASN A 109 -14.37 14.72 -18.33
C ASN A 109 -13.79 14.31 -16.96
N GLU A 110 -13.29 15.30 -16.22
CA GLU A 110 -12.68 15.12 -14.91
C GLU A 110 -13.61 14.54 -13.84
N ALA A 111 -14.92 14.86 -13.91
CA ALA A 111 -15.88 14.38 -12.91
C ALA A 111 -16.01 12.85 -12.93
N VAL A 112 -15.99 12.23 -14.11
CA VAL A 112 -15.99 10.77 -14.24
C VAL A 112 -14.70 10.17 -13.68
N VAL A 113 -13.56 10.83 -13.87
CA VAL A 113 -12.28 10.39 -13.28
C VAL A 113 -12.33 10.46 -11.75
N VAL A 114 -12.88 11.54 -11.19
CA VAL A 114 -13.06 11.70 -9.73
C VAL A 114 -13.91 10.57 -9.16
N VAL A 115 -15.08 10.32 -9.75
CA VAL A 115 -16.00 9.24 -9.31
C VAL A 115 -15.29 7.88 -9.42
N SER A 116 -14.57 7.63 -10.51
CA SER A 116 -13.83 6.39 -10.72
C SER A 116 -12.71 6.22 -9.68
N ARG A 117 -12.02 7.30 -9.27
CA ARG A 117 -11.01 7.26 -8.21
C ARG A 117 -11.61 6.93 -6.84
N ILE A 118 -12.80 7.46 -6.53
CA ILE A 118 -13.53 7.12 -5.30
C ILE A 118 -13.87 5.63 -5.29
N ILE A 119 -14.48 5.13 -6.37
CA ILE A 119 -14.84 3.71 -6.53
C ILE A 119 -13.59 2.82 -6.42
N ASN A 120 -12.49 3.23 -7.05
CA ASN A 120 -11.21 2.50 -6.98
C ASN A 120 -10.68 2.45 -5.54
N GLY A 121 -10.74 3.55 -4.78
CA GLY A 121 -10.31 3.62 -3.40
C GLY A 121 -11.09 2.70 -2.47
N VAL A 122 -12.41 2.61 -2.65
CA VAL A 122 -13.27 1.65 -1.93
C VAL A 122 -12.86 0.21 -2.27
N GLY A 123 -12.71 -0.10 -3.56
CA GLY A 123 -12.31 -1.42 -4.04
C GLY A 123 -10.93 -1.82 -3.52
N PHE A 124 -9.97 -0.91 -3.58
CA PHE A 124 -8.60 -1.12 -3.07
C PHE A 124 -8.59 -1.37 -1.56
N ALA A 125 -9.37 -0.62 -0.76
CA ALA A 125 -9.49 -0.84 0.68
C ALA A 125 -10.00 -2.26 0.98
N CYS A 126 -11.05 -2.70 0.30
CA CYS A 126 -11.61 -4.05 0.46
C CYS A 126 -10.58 -5.13 0.11
N CYS A 127 -9.92 -5.03 -1.06
CA CYS A 127 -8.92 -6.01 -1.49
C CYS A 127 -7.71 -6.04 -0.56
N SER A 128 -7.15 -4.89 -0.19
CA SER A 128 -5.94 -4.81 0.64
C SER A 128 -6.12 -5.42 2.02
N VAL A 129 -7.24 -5.13 2.68
CA VAL A 129 -7.58 -5.69 4.00
C VAL A 129 -7.84 -7.19 3.89
N CYS A 130 -8.60 -7.62 2.89
CA CYS A 130 -8.94 -9.02 2.71
C CYS A 130 -7.74 -9.88 2.36
N MET A 131 -6.90 -9.47 1.40
CA MET A 131 -5.76 -10.28 0.96
C MET A 131 -4.76 -10.48 2.10
N ALA A 132 -4.44 -9.42 2.86
CA ALA A 132 -3.55 -9.52 4.02
C ALA A 132 -4.11 -10.47 5.10
N THR A 133 -5.41 -10.33 5.42
CA THR A 133 -6.08 -11.17 6.42
C THR A 133 -6.21 -12.62 5.92
N TRP A 134 -6.58 -12.82 4.67
CA TRP A 134 -6.71 -14.15 4.06
C TRP A 134 -5.39 -14.89 4.07
N MET A 135 -4.31 -14.22 3.63
CA MET A 135 -2.95 -14.75 3.68
C MET A 135 -2.56 -15.15 5.11
N SER A 136 -2.74 -14.26 6.09
CA SER A 136 -2.35 -14.53 7.48
C SER A 136 -3.13 -15.69 8.10
N ASN A 137 -4.40 -15.88 7.74
CA ASN A 137 -5.26 -16.95 8.24
C ASN A 137 -4.89 -18.34 7.68
N MET A 138 -4.36 -18.37 6.44
CA MET A 138 -3.91 -19.61 5.79
C MET A 138 -2.54 -20.10 6.30
N LEU A 139 -1.75 -19.21 6.92
CA LEU A 139 -0.39 -19.53 7.34
C LEU A 139 -0.38 -20.25 8.70
N PRO A 140 0.49 -21.27 8.87
CA PRO A 140 0.80 -21.83 10.19
C PRO A 140 1.39 -20.76 11.10
N LYS A 141 1.07 -20.83 12.42
CA LYS A 141 1.51 -19.82 13.41
C LYS A 141 3.03 -19.61 13.45
N ASP A 142 3.81 -20.67 13.25
CA ASP A 142 5.27 -20.68 13.20
C ASP A 142 5.85 -20.11 11.91
N LYS A 143 5.02 -19.89 10.86
CA LYS A 143 5.43 -19.43 9.53
C LYS A 143 4.76 -18.13 9.07
N ILE A 144 4.02 -17.47 9.95
CA ILE A 144 3.35 -16.19 9.63
C ILE A 144 4.37 -15.15 9.14
N GLY A 145 5.52 -15.01 9.81
CA GLY A 145 6.54 -14.03 9.44
C GLY A 145 7.09 -14.25 8.02
N SER A 146 7.48 -15.49 7.70
CA SER A 146 8.01 -15.81 6.35
C SER A 146 6.94 -15.72 5.27
N GLY A 147 5.71 -16.16 5.53
CA GLY A 147 4.61 -16.09 4.58
C GLY A 147 4.18 -14.65 4.30
N MET A 148 4.09 -13.80 5.32
CA MET A 148 3.83 -12.36 5.14
C MET A 148 5.01 -11.64 4.48
N GLY A 149 6.24 -12.16 4.58
CA GLY A 149 7.39 -11.72 3.80
C GLY A 149 7.18 -11.92 2.30
N PHE A 150 6.67 -13.09 1.86
CA PHE A 150 6.30 -13.32 0.46
C PHE A 150 5.16 -12.40 -0.01
N TYR A 151 4.15 -12.17 0.85
CA TYR A 151 3.10 -11.20 0.59
C TYR A 151 3.67 -9.80 0.34
N GLY A 152 4.58 -9.33 1.19
CA GLY A 152 5.30 -8.06 1.00
C GLY A 152 6.14 -8.03 -0.28
N THR A 153 6.74 -9.15 -0.67
CA THR A 153 7.50 -9.27 -1.93
C THR A 153 6.59 -9.11 -3.15
N MET A 154 5.38 -9.71 -3.14
CA MET A 154 4.42 -9.53 -4.23
C MET A 154 3.96 -8.06 -4.35
N ASN A 155 3.73 -7.37 -3.23
CA ASN A 155 3.43 -5.94 -3.24
C ASN A 155 4.59 -5.12 -3.83
N ALA A 156 5.83 -5.39 -3.41
CA ALA A 156 7.01 -4.69 -3.94
C ALA A 156 7.21 -4.96 -5.44
N LEU A 157 6.99 -6.19 -5.90
CA LEU A 157 7.07 -6.54 -7.31
C LEU A 157 6.01 -5.79 -8.14
N ALA A 158 4.78 -5.70 -7.65
CA ALA A 158 3.72 -4.94 -8.29
C ALA A 158 4.07 -3.44 -8.39
N MET A 159 4.62 -2.86 -7.31
CA MET A 159 5.06 -1.46 -7.28
C MET A 159 6.22 -1.18 -8.24
N ALA A 160 7.03 -2.19 -8.56
CA ALA A 160 8.12 -2.07 -9.52
C ALA A 160 7.65 -2.20 -10.97
N VAL A 161 6.89 -3.26 -11.23
CA VAL A 161 6.59 -3.71 -12.60
C VAL A 161 5.40 -2.94 -13.20
N ALA A 162 4.35 -2.72 -12.41
CA ALA A 162 3.13 -2.15 -12.94
C ALA A 162 3.27 -0.69 -13.43
N PRO A 163 3.92 0.25 -12.70
CA PRO A 163 4.18 1.58 -13.21
C PRO A 163 5.04 1.58 -14.47
N ALA A 164 6.06 0.71 -14.53
CA ALA A 164 6.94 0.60 -15.70
C ALA A 164 6.17 0.16 -16.95
N ILE A 165 5.29 -0.85 -16.81
CA ILE A 165 4.39 -1.28 -17.90
C ILE A 165 3.47 -0.11 -18.28
N GLY A 166 2.83 0.52 -17.31
CA GLY A 166 1.89 1.62 -17.54
C GLY A 166 2.51 2.76 -18.34
N VAL A 167 3.67 3.26 -17.90
CA VAL A 167 4.38 4.36 -18.57
C VAL A 167 4.86 3.94 -19.96
N SER A 168 5.43 2.73 -20.12
CA SER A 168 5.90 2.25 -21.42
C SER A 168 4.77 2.09 -22.44
N VAL A 169 3.60 1.62 -21.98
CA VAL A 169 2.42 1.47 -22.85
C VAL A 169 1.82 2.84 -23.17
N TYR A 170 1.72 3.72 -22.19
CA TYR A 170 1.27 5.09 -22.39
C TYR A 170 2.07 5.82 -23.46
N GLN A 171 3.40 5.78 -23.37
CA GLN A 171 4.29 6.45 -24.30
C GLN A 171 4.14 5.97 -25.75
N ARG A 172 3.72 4.72 -25.98
CA ARG A 172 3.55 4.14 -27.33
C ARG A 172 2.12 4.18 -27.84
N PHE A 173 1.14 4.00 -26.97
CA PHE A 173 -0.25 3.72 -27.32
C PHE A 173 -1.27 4.63 -26.61
N GLY A 174 -0.81 5.57 -25.77
CA GLY A 174 -1.64 6.51 -25.05
C GLY A 174 -2.29 5.97 -23.76
N TYR A 175 -2.94 6.87 -23.03
CA TYR A 175 -3.51 6.62 -21.70
C TYR A 175 -4.55 5.50 -21.68
N ARG A 176 -5.50 5.52 -22.62
CA ARG A 176 -6.63 4.56 -22.63
C ARG A 176 -6.15 3.12 -22.77
N THR A 177 -5.12 2.89 -23.62
CA THR A 177 -4.53 1.56 -23.79
C THR A 177 -3.82 1.08 -22.51
N ALA A 178 -3.11 1.98 -21.80
CA ALA A 178 -2.52 1.65 -20.52
C ALA A 178 -3.60 1.29 -19.48
N PHE A 179 -4.71 2.01 -19.44
CA PHE A 179 -5.83 1.69 -18.53
C PHE A 179 -6.54 0.37 -18.88
N CYS A 180 -6.54 -0.07 -20.14
CA CYS A 180 -7.01 -1.43 -20.50
C CYS A 180 -6.15 -2.52 -19.85
N ILE A 181 -4.85 -2.31 -19.66
CA ILE A 181 -4.01 -3.27 -18.93
C ILE A 181 -4.34 -3.27 -17.43
N ALA A 182 -4.60 -2.07 -16.84
CA ALA A 182 -5.06 -2.00 -15.45
C ALA A 182 -6.42 -2.70 -15.26
N LEU A 183 -7.31 -2.58 -16.25
CA LEU A 183 -8.57 -3.32 -16.32
C LEU A 183 -8.33 -4.84 -16.38
N ALA A 184 -7.41 -5.30 -17.23
CA ALA A 184 -7.05 -6.70 -17.33
C ALA A 184 -6.52 -7.26 -15.99
N PHE A 185 -5.69 -6.49 -15.27
CA PHE A 185 -5.23 -6.86 -13.94
C PHE A 185 -6.39 -6.96 -12.92
N SER A 186 -7.35 -6.03 -12.95
CA SER A 186 -8.51 -6.08 -12.03
C SER A 186 -9.44 -7.26 -12.34
N ILE A 187 -9.63 -7.61 -13.60
CA ILE A 187 -10.38 -8.82 -14.03
C ILE A 187 -9.62 -10.08 -13.60
N ALA A 188 -8.29 -10.10 -13.73
CA ALA A 188 -7.47 -11.23 -13.31
C ALA A 188 -7.65 -11.55 -11.81
N ILE A 189 -7.86 -10.54 -10.94
CA ILE A 189 -8.21 -10.75 -9.53
C ILE A 189 -9.47 -11.62 -9.44
N ILE A 190 -10.54 -11.22 -10.14
CA ILE A 190 -11.85 -11.89 -10.11
C ILE A 190 -11.70 -13.35 -10.58
N ILE A 191 -10.91 -13.57 -11.61
CA ILE A 191 -10.68 -14.93 -12.16
C ILE A 191 -9.89 -15.77 -11.17
N VAL A 192 -8.76 -15.26 -10.66
CA VAL A 192 -7.84 -16.07 -9.81
C VAL A 192 -8.48 -16.46 -8.48
N ILE A 193 -9.26 -15.58 -7.85
CA ILE A 193 -9.92 -15.89 -6.57
C ILE A 193 -10.96 -17.01 -6.67
N GLN A 194 -11.48 -17.31 -7.89
CA GLN A 194 -12.41 -18.43 -8.08
C GLN A 194 -11.74 -19.77 -7.78
N PHE A 195 -10.45 -19.90 -8.10
CA PHE A 195 -9.68 -21.13 -7.96
C PHE A 195 -9.17 -21.38 -6.55
N ILE A 196 -9.31 -20.42 -5.62
CA ILE A 196 -8.97 -20.59 -4.20
C ILE A 196 -10.06 -21.44 -3.54
N LYS A 197 -9.69 -22.57 -2.99
CA LYS A 197 -10.63 -23.51 -2.34
C LYS A 197 -11.07 -22.99 -0.97
N ASP A 198 -10.14 -22.47 -0.18
CA ASP A 198 -10.44 -21.84 1.11
C ASP A 198 -11.08 -20.46 0.87
N LYS A 199 -12.38 -20.36 1.04
CA LYS A 199 -13.12 -19.10 0.83
C LYS A 199 -12.95 -18.09 1.97
N GLY A 200 -12.12 -18.40 2.98
CA GLY A 200 -11.83 -17.51 4.10
C GLY A 200 -13.07 -17.13 4.89
N GLU A 201 -13.92 -18.10 5.20
CA GLU A 201 -15.14 -17.86 5.99
C GLU A 201 -14.77 -17.48 7.44
N PRO A 202 -15.48 -16.49 8.04
CA PRO A 202 -15.29 -16.14 9.45
C PRO A 202 -15.57 -17.32 10.38
N GLU A 203 -14.83 -17.40 11.49
CA GLU A 203 -15.04 -18.46 12.49
C GLU A 203 -16.48 -18.49 13.03
N SER A 204 -17.13 -17.34 13.17
CA SER A 204 -18.54 -17.24 13.61
C SER A 204 -19.49 -17.99 12.68
N LEU A 205 -19.34 -17.86 11.37
CA LEU A 205 -20.18 -18.56 10.38
C LEU A 205 -19.84 -20.05 10.29
N GLN A 206 -18.59 -20.43 10.56
CA GLN A 206 -18.18 -21.84 10.62
C GLN A 206 -18.78 -22.55 11.84
N VAL A 207 -18.91 -21.84 12.96
CA VAL A 207 -19.52 -22.37 14.17
C VAL A 207 -21.04 -22.50 13.99
N GLU A 208 -21.71 -21.49 13.43
CA GLU A 208 -23.17 -21.53 13.14
C GLU A 208 -23.53 -22.71 12.24
N ARG A 209 -22.83 -22.93 11.14
CA ARG A 209 -23.07 -24.10 10.25
C ARG A 209 -22.85 -25.43 10.96
N LYS A 210 -21.82 -25.55 11.81
CA LYS A 210 -21.57 -26.78 12.59
C LYS A 210 -22.61 -27.02 13.67
N THR A 211 -23.24 -25.98 14.21
CA THR A 211 -24.35 -26.09 15.16
C THR A 211 -25.67 -26.39 14.46
N GLU A 212 -25.91 -25.89 13.27
CA GLU A 212 -27.07 -26.26 12.46
C GLU A 212 -27.00 -27.72 11.99
N ASP A 213 -25.83 -28.17 11.54
CA ASP A 213 -25.60 -29.57 11.12
C ASP A 213 -25.65 -30.56 12.32
N ALA A 214 -25.39 -30.08 13.54
CA ALA A 214 -25.33 -30.93 14.75
C ALA A 214 -26.63 -30.93 15.59
N ASN A 215 -27.66 -30.19 15.18
CA ASN A 215 -28.96 -30.11 15.92
C ASN A 215 -28.81 -29.86 17.43
N ILE A 216 -27.77 -29.12 17.87
CA ILE A 216 -27.47 -28.88 19.29
C ILE A 216 -27.91 -27.47 19.64
N THR A 217 -29.03 -27.41 20.38
CA THR A 217 -29.51 -26.19 21.04
C THR A 217 -28.52 -25.80 22.17
N SER A 218 -27.52 -25.00 21.88
CA SER A 218 -26.60 -24.47 22.91
C SER A 218 -26.81 -22.97 23.08
N SER A 219 -27.86 -22.62 23.79
CA SER A 219 -28.01 -21.30 24.41
C SER A 219 -27.16 -21.20 25.65
N LYS A 220 -25.88 -21.00 25.59
CA LYS A 220 -25.00 -20.48 26.66
C LYS A 220 -23.53 -20.62 26.25
N LEU A 221 -22.98 -19.66 25.61
CA LEU A 221 -21.57 -19.22 25.76
C LEU A 221 -21.29 -17.90 24.99
N TYR A 222 -22.19 -16.94 25.06
CA TYR A 222 -21.85 -15.55 24.78
C TYR A 222 -21.38 -14.90 26.08
N THR A 223 -20.15 -15.18 26.51
CA THR A 223 -19.46 -14.28 27.43
C THR A 223 -19.30 -12.95 26.75
N ALA A 224 -20.03 -11.95 27.24
CA ALA A 224 -20.00 -10.57 26.78
C ALA A 224 -18.55 -10.07 26.78
N ARG A 225 -17.88 -10.14 25.64
CA ARG A 225 -16.66 -9.40 25.39
C ARG A 225 -17.02 -7.93 25.55
N LYS A 226 -16.58 -7.29 26.62
CA LYS A 226 -16.67 -5.84 26.82
C LYS A 226 -16.28 -5.20 25.49
N LYS A 227 -17.21 -4.42 24.89
CA LYS A 227 -16.95 -3.66 23.67
C LYS A 227 -15.68 -2.85 23.92
N PRO A 228 -14.58 -3.08 23.22
CA PRO A 228 -13.39 -2.25 23.39
C PRO A 228 -13.80 -0.83 23.03
N ARG A 229 -13.53 0.15 23.90
CA ARG A 229 -13.57 1.57 23.49
C ARG A 229 -12.71 1.70 22.26
N LEU A 230 -13.29 2.08 21.14
CA LEU A 230 -12.59 2.31 19.87
C LEU A 230 -11.54 3.43 20.09
N ARG A 231 -10.35 3.04 20.50
CA ARG A 231 -9.18 3.90 20.39
C ARG A 231 -8.66 3.68 18.98
N ILE A 232 -8.72 4.71 18.14
CA ILE A 232 -8.34 4.64 16.72
C ILE A 232 -6.83 4.84 16.56
N VAL A 233 -6.18 5.50 17.53
CA VAL A 233 -4.80 5.97 17.43
C VAL A 233 -4.04 5.68 18.74
N GLU A 234 -2.81 5.20 18.63
CA GLU A 234 -1.86 5.10 19.74
C GLU A 234 -0.98 6.34 19.80
N ALA A 235 -1.18 7.16 20.84
CA ALA A 235 -0.54 8.49 20.94
C ALA A 235 0.99 8.44 20.92
N LYS A 236 1.61 7.38 21.48
CA LYS A 236 3.08 7.20 21.49
C LYS A 236 3.66 7.04 20.07
N VAL A 237 2.85 6.61 19.11
CA VAL A 237 3.25 6.33 17.72
C VAL A 237 3.04 7.53 16.81
N LEU A 238 2.25 8.54 17.22
CA LEU A 238 1.97 9.72 16.41
C LEU A 238 3.22 10.40 15.82
N PRO A 239 4.31 10.63 16.56
CA PRO A 239 5.51 11.25 15.99
C PRO A 239 6.09 10.43 14.83
N VAL A 240 6.13 9.12 14.98
CA VAL A 240 6.62 8.21 13.92
C VAL A 240 5.70 8.23 12.71
N ALA A 241 4.37 8.30 12.93
CA ALA A 241 3.38 8.43 11.87
C ALA A 241 3.52 9.77 11.11
N PHE A 242 3.80 10.87 11.80
CA PHE A 242 4.09 12.15 11.16
C PHE A 242 5.41 12.14 10.38
N ILE A 243 6.47 11.52 10.91
CA ILE A 243 7.75 11.40 10.21
C ILE A 243 7.55 10.63 8.90
N ILE A 244 6.92 9.46 8.93
CA ILE A 244 6.71 8.69 7.68
C ILE A 244 5.78 9.41 6.71
N MET A 245 4.79 10.15 7.18
CA MET A 245 3.95 11.00 6.33
C MET A 245 4.80 12.02 5.56
N LEU A 246 5.74 12.69 6.25
CA LEU A 246 6.61 13.70 5.63
C LEU A 246 7.58 13.09 4.60
N PHE A 247 8.06 11.88 4.80
CA PHE A 247 8.82 11.13 3.78
C PHE A 247 7.94 10.65 2.62
N ALA A 248 6.70 10.27 2.89
CA ALA A 248 5.79 9.79 1.86
C ALA A 248 5.32 10.91 0.91
N ILE A 249 5.26 12.16 1.34
CA ILE A 249 4.84 13.30 0.50
C ILE A 249 5.72 13.44 -0.76
N PRO A 250 7.05 13.64 -0.68
CA PRO A 250 7.87 13.80 -1.88
C PRO A 250 7.91 12.52 -2.74
N TYR A 251 7.92 11.34 -2.10
CA TYR A 251 7.84 10.07 -2.82
C TYR A 251 6.56 9.95 -3.66
N CYS A 252 5.39 10.23 -3.09
CA CYS A 252 4.11 10.09 -3.78
C CYS A 252 3.85 11.23 -4.78
N ALA A 253 4.34 12.45 -4.50
CA ALA A 253 4.37 13.51 -5.48
C ALA A 253 5.21 13.12 -6.71
N THR A 254 6.39 12.53 -6.50
CA THR A 254 7.24 12.00 -7.57
C THR A 254 6.54 10.88 -8.34
N GLN A 255 5.92 9.91 -7.65
CA GLN A 255 5.18 8.83 -8.32
C GLN A 255 4.08 9.34 -9.25
N SER A 256 3.39 10.40 -8.86
CA SER A 256 2.24 10.93 -9.61
C SER A 256 2.63 11.91 -10.70
N PHE A 257 3.71 12.67 -10.51
CA PHE A 257 4.05 13.79 -11.41
C PHE A 257 5.36 13.61 -12.18
N LEU A 258 6.14 12.56 -11.96
CA LEU A 258 7.45 12.40 -12.63
C LEU A 258 7.33 12.35 -14.17
N VAL A 259 6.28 11.71 -14.70
CA VAL A 259 6.01 11.65 -16.15
C VAL A 259 5.71 13.05 -16.67
N THR A 260 4.71 13.72 -16.08
CA THR A 260 4.30 15.08 -16.44
C THR A 260 5.46 16.08 -16.27
N TYR A 261 6.24 15.97 -15.18
CA TYR A 261 7.41 16.81 -14.94
C TYR A 261 8.47 16.66 -16.03
N ALA A 262 8.75 15.44 -16.47
CA ALA A 262 9.72 15.17 -17.53
C ALA A 262 9.22 15.71 -18.89
N GLU A 263 7.93 15.54 -19.19
CA GLU A 263 7.29 16.02 -20.43
C GLU A 263 7.27 17.54 -20.50
N VAL A 264 6.84 18.23 -19.45
CA VAL A 264 6.79 19.72 -19.42
C VAL A 264 8.19 20.34 -19.52
N ARG A 265 9.20 19.70 -18.94
CA ARG A 265 10.59 20.13 -19.07
C ARG A 265 11.27 19.72 -20.38
N GLY A 266 10.60 18.97 -21.24
CA GLY A 266 11.15 18.45 -22.49
C GLY A 266 12.37 17.54 -22.29
N LEU A 267 12.41 16.77 -21.17
CA LEU A 267 13.55 15.92 -20.83
C LEU A 267 13.50 14.61 -21.62
N ASN A 268 14.62 14.28 -22.25
CA ASN A 268 14.76 12.98 -22.93
C ASN A 268 15.21 11.89 -21.97
N VAL A 269 14.26 11.42 -21.10
CA VAL A 269 14.49 10.40 -20.09
C VAL A 269 13.46 9.27 -20.18
N THR A 270 13.90 8.05 -19.90
CA THR A 270 13.05 6.86 -19.93
C THR A 270 12.43 6.64 -18.55
N VAL A 271 11.37 7.41 -18.22
CA VAL A 271 10.72 7.43 -16.90
C VAL A 271 10.28 6.03 -16.45
N SER A 272 9.93 5.14 -17.37
CA SER A 272 9.54 3.75 -17.05
C SER A 272 10.63 2.96 -16.31
N MET A 273 11.91 3.33 -16.43
CA MET A 273 13.01 2.67 -15.73
C MET A 273 13.15 3.12 -14.26
N PHE A 274 12.57 4.25 -13.88
CA PHE A 274 12.65 4.79 -12.53
C PHE A 274 12.07 3.82 -11.49
N PHE A 275 10.88 3.28 -11.75
CA PHE A 275 10.14 2.44 -10.81
C PHE A 275 10.81 1.07 -10.55
N PRO A 276 11.24 0.32 -11.59
CA PRO A 276 12.01 -0.91 -11.37
C PRO A 276 13.33 -0.66 -10.65
N SER A 277 14.06 0.41 -11.00
CA SER A 277 15.31 0.78 -10.32
C SER A 277 15.08 1.01 -8.84
N TYR A 278 14.10 1.84 -8.48
CA TYR A 278 13.69 2.07 -7.10
C TYR A 278 13.41 0.75 -6.34
N ALA A 279 12.61 -0.14 -6.93
CA ALA A 279 12.21 -1.37 -6.27
C ALA A 279 13.36 -2.38 -6.09
N VAL A 280 14.22 -2.53 -7.10
CA VAL A 280 15.41 -3.40 -7.02
C VAL A 280 16.33 -2.89 -5.90
N VAL A 281 16.62 -1.60 -5.90
CA VAL A 281 17.47 -0.99 -4.87
C VAL A 281 16.84 -1.15 -3.48
N LEU A 282 15.53 -0.92 -3.35
CA LEU A 282 14.83 -1.10 -2.07
C LEU A 282 14.94 -2.53 -1.54
N ILE A 283 14.79 -3.54 -2.41
CA ILE A 283 14.95 -4.95 -2.01
C ILE A 283 16.38 -5.20 -1.54
N VAL A 284 17.39 -4.75 -2.30
CA VAL A 284 18.79 -4.89 -1.92
C VAL A 284 19.07 -4.20 -0.58
N LEU A 285 18.62 -2.97 -0.39
CA LEU A 285 18.78 -2.23 0.87
C LEU A 285 18.10 -2.96 2.05
N ARG A 286 16.90 -3.47 1.89
CA ARG A 286 16.20 -4.22 2.96
C ARG A 286 16.93 -5.50 3.35
N LEU A 287 17.52 -6.20 2.39
CA LEU A 287 18.29 -7.42 2.67
C LEU A 287 19.63 -7.11 3.33
N THR A 288 20.35 -6.10 2.87
CA THR A 288 21.67 -5.73 3.39
C THR A 288 21.57 -5.03 4.74
N LEU A 289 20.61 -4.15 4.93
CA LEU A 289 20.43 -3.39 6.16
C LEU A 289 19.68 -4.16 7.26
N ARG A 290 19.18 -5.36 6.98
CA ARG A 290 18.42 -6.16 7.95
C ARG A 290 19.13 -6.31 9.31
N ARG A 291 20.47 -6.51 9.30
CA ARG A 291 21.27 -6.67 10.51
C ARG A 291 21.47 -5.36 11.31
N PHE A 292 21.28 -4.21 10.66
CA PHE A 292 21.43 -2.90 11.25
C PHE A 292 20.14 -2.38 11.85
N PHE A 293 18.98 -2.84 11.37
CA PHE A 293 17.67 -2.42 11.90
C PHE A 293 17.51 -2.72 13.40
N ASP A 294 18.13 -3.79 13.89
CA ASP A 294 18.07 -4.18 15.31
C ASP A 294 19.21 -3.57 16.15
N LYS A 295 20.22 -2.93 15.53
CA LYS A 295 21.43 -2.48 16.21
C LYS A 295 21.58 -0.97 16.29
N LEU A 296 21.08 -0.26 15.29
CA LEU A 296 21.25 1.18 15.20
C LEU A 296 20.01 1.89 15.75
N PRO A 297 20.18 2.99 16.49
CA PRO A 297 19.06 3.76 17.02
C PRO A 297 18.31 4.51 15.91
N PHE A 298 17.03 4.79 16.13
CA PHE A 298 16.13 5.44 15.17
C PHE A 298 16.70 6.73 14.54
N HIS A 299 17.38 7.57 15.34
CA HIS A 299 17.91 8.85 14.85
C HIS A 299 18.98 8.69 13.76
N VAL A 300 19.76 7.62 13.78
CA VAL A 300 20.78 7.35 12.73
C VAL A 300 20.10 7.05 11.41
N PHE A 301 19.04 6.23 11.43
CA PHE A 301 18.22 5.96 10.23
C PHE A 301 17.51 7.22 9.75
N LEU A 302 16.96 8.03 10.67
CA LEU A 302 16.29 9.27 10.31
C LEU A 302 17.24 10.24 9.61
N LEU A 303 18.43 10.44 10.14
CA LEU A 303 19.45 11.34 9.55
C LEU A 303 19.88 10.82 8.17
N ALA A 304 20.23 9.53 8.08
CA ALA A 304 20.62 8.91 6.81
C ALA A 304 19.47 8.95 5.79
N GLY A 305 18.23 8.70 6.22
CA GLY A 305 17.02 8.81 5.41
C GLY A 305 16.77 10.23 4.90
N CYS A 306 16.88 11.24 5.76
CA CYS A 306 16.74 12.65 5.37
C CYS A 306 17.81 13.07 4.34
N ILE A 307 19.06 12.69 4.56
CA ILE A 307 20.16 12.97 3.60
C ILE A 307 19.88 12.27 2.27
N SER A 308 19.48 11.02 2.31
CA SER A 308 19.16 10.25 1.10
C SER A 308 17.98 10.86 0.33
N GLU A 309 16.89 11.20 1.03
CA GLU A 309 15.71 11.81 0.40
C GLU A 309 16.03 13.20 -0.19
N LEU A 310 16.76 14.04 0.54
CA LEU A 310 17.22 15.34 0.02
C LEU A 310 18.10 15.18 -1.21
N THR A 311 19.03 14.20 -1.21
CA THR A 311 19.86 13.91 -2.38
C THR A 311 19.00 13.48 -3.57
N ALA A 312 17.98 12.64 -3.35
CA ALA A 312 17.03 12.27 -4.40
C ALA A 312 16.31 13.49 -4.99
N ILE A 313 15.81 14.37 -4.12
CA ILE A 313 15.11 15.61 -4.51
C ILE A 313 16.04 16.54 -5.31
N VAL A 314 17.29 16.72 -4.89
CA VAL A 314 18.28 17.52 -5.63
C VAL A 314 18.55 16.92 -6.99
N LEU A 315 18.76 15.60 -7.07
CA LEU A 315 18.98 14.90 -8.35
C LEU A 315 17.78 15.03 -9.30
N LEU A 316 16.55 14.98 -8.80
CA LEU A 316 15.33 15.21 -9.59
C LEU A 316 15.22 16.66 -10.05
N THR A 317 15.64 17.62 -9.24
CA THR A 317 15.67 19.05 -9.59
C THR A 317 16.61 19.31 -10.76
N VAL A 318 17.81 18.73 -10.73
CA VAL A 318 18.85 18.91 -11.78
C VAL A 318 18.80 17.83 -12.85
N MET A 319 17.75 17.03 -12.89
CA MET A 319 17.60 15.92 -13.82
C MET A 319 17.62 16.40 -15.28
N GLN A 320 18.52 15.82 -16.09
CA GLN A 320 18.65 16.07 -17.53
C GLN A 320 18.76 14.78 -18.34
N ASN A 321 19.14 13.66 -17.72
CA ASN A 321 19.39 12.39 -18.38
C ASN A 321 18.98 11.19 -17.53
N ASN A 322 19.01 10.00 -18.11
CA ASN A 322 18.65 8.76 -17.44
C ASN A 322 19.53 8.44 -16.23
N ILE A 323 20.81 8.83 -16.23
CA ILE A 323 21.74 8.52 -15.12
C ILE A 323 21.31 9.29 -13.87
N THR A 324 21.07 10.61 -13.99
CA THR A 324 20.61 11.42 -12.85
C THR A 324 19.26 10.96 -12.33
N MET A 325 18.34 10.54 -13.23
CA MET A 325 17.05 9.98 -12.86
C MET A 325 17.17 8.65 -12.10
N LEU A 326 18.03 7.74 -12.58
CA LEU A 326 18.25 6.45 -11.92
C LEU A 326 18.94 6.62 -10.57
N LEU A 327 19.92 7.52 -10.47
CA LEU A 327 20.54 7.86 -9.18
C LEU A 327 19.51 8.44 -8.21
N ALA A 328 18.60 9.29 -8.67
CA ALA A 328 17.51 9.79 -7.83
C ALA A 328 16.63 8.65 -7.30
N SER A 329 16.32 7.64 -8.11
CA SER A 329 15.54 6.48 -7.66
C SER A 329 16.26 5.65 -6.59
N VAL A 330 17.61 5.54 -6.68
CA VAL A 330 18.45 4.87 -5.68
C VAL A 330 18.36 5.58 -4.33
N PHE A 331 18.55 6.90 -4.33
CA PHE A 331 18.49 7.70 -3.11
C PHE A 331 17.06 7.79 -2.53
N LEU A 332 16.04 7.82 -3.38
CA LEU A 332 14.64 7.77 -2.94
C LEU A 332 14.31 6.44 -2.23
N ALA A 333 14.88 5.33 -2.71
CA ALA A 333 14.76 4.03 -2.05
C ALA A 333 15.46 4.02 -0.68
N GLY A 334 16.60 4.69 -0.56
CA GLY A 334 17.32 4.88 0.70
C GLY A 334 16.59 5.81 1.68
N GLY A 335 15.86 6.81 1.18
CA GLY A 335 15.02 7.71 1.97
C GLY A 335 13.70 7.04 2.38
N TYR A 336 12.62 7.30 1.65
CA TYR A 336 11.28 6.77 1.96
C TYR A 336 11.25 5.25 2.09
N GLY A 337 11.93 4.53 1.18
CA GLY A 337 11.88 3.07 1.14
C GLY A 337 12.40 2.40 2.42
N VAL A 338 13.55 2.86 2.94
CA VAL A 338 14.14 2.36 4.20
C VAL A 338 13.34 2.89 5.39
N MET A 339 13.04 4.19 5.41
CA MET A 339 12.32 4.83 6.51
C MET A 339 10.93 4.23 6.73
N SER A 340 10.26 3.76 5.70
CA SER A 340 8.97 3.05 5.83
C SER A 340 9.08 1.81 6.71
N SER A 341 10.16 1.03 6.56
CA SER A 341 10.40 -0.18 7.37
C SER A 341 10.84 0.16 8.79
N VAL A 342 11.71 1.16 8.94
CA VAL A 342 12.21 1.62 10.26
C VAL A 342 11.08 2.23 11.08
N CYS A 343 10.27 3.11 10.51
CA CYS A 343 9.12 3.71 11.19
C CYS A 343 8.09 2.65 11.59
N GLN A 344 7.82 1.65 10.74
CA GLN A 344 6.89 0.57 11.08
C GLN A 344 7.39 -0.26 12.26
N SER A 345 8.66 -0.65 12.26
CA SER A 345 9.28 -1.40 13.35
C SER A 345 9.25 -0.60 14.65
N THR A 346 9.64 0.68 14.58
CA THR A 346 9.64 1.58 15.74
C THR A 346 8.22 1.78 16.30
N ALA A 347 7.22 1.94 15.44
CA ALA A 347 5.82 2.05 15.86
C ALA A 347 5.37 0.83 16.69
N ILE A 348 5.75 -0.36 16.26
CA ILE A 348 5.42 -1.62 16.97
C ILE A 348 6.19 -1.73 18.29
N LEU A 349 7.46 -1.28 18.34
CA LEU A 349 8.28 -1.34 19.55
C LEU A 349 7.85 -0.34 20.63
N LEU A 350 7.35 0.84 20.24
CA LEU A 350 6.84 1.87 21.15
C LEU A 350 5.52 1.47 21.86
N ALA A 351 4.82 0.50 21.33
CA ALA A 351 3.52 0.09 21.85
C ALA A 351 3.63 -1.15 22.74
N ASP A 352 2.80 -1.18 23.80
CA ASP A 352 2.59 -2.36 24.61
C ASP A 352 2.12 -3.54 23.74
N LYS A 353 2.46 -4.78 24.12
CA LYS A 353 2.16 -6.00 23.33
C LYS A 353 0.68 -6.09 22.91
N GLU A 354 -0.23 -5.66 23.77
CA GLU A 354 -1.68 -5.68 23.55
C GLU A 354 -2.16 -4.59 22.57
N LYS A 355 -1.34 -3.55 22.33
CA LYS A 355 -1.67 -2.40 21.48
C LYS A 355 -0.91 -2.36 20.16
N ARG A 356 -0.14 -3.40 19.83
CA ARG A 356 0.67 -3.45 18.60
C ARG A 356 -0.17 -3.31 17.33
N GLY A 357 -1.38 -3.86 17.31
CA GLY A 357 -2.30 -3.69 16.18
C GLY A 357 -2.69 -2.22 15.97
N MET A 358 -3.01 -1.51 17.06
CA MET A 358 -3.36 -0.09 17.02
C MET A 358 -2.15 0.77 16.64
N ALA A 359 -0.95 0.42 17.11
CA ALA A 359 0.29 1.08 16.74
C ALA A 359 0.56 0.98 15.24
N ASN A 360 0.42 -0.23 14.68
CA ASN A 360 0.57 -0.45 13.24
C ASN A 360 -0.50 0.30 12.43
N SER A 361 -1.75 0.35 12.93
CA SER A 361 -2.82 1.16 12.31
C SER A 361 -2.47 2.64 12.31
N THR A 362 -1.95 3.18 13.42
CA THR A 362 -1.51 4.59 13.52
C THR A 362 -0.38 4.90 12.53
N TYR A 363 0.58 3.99 12.38
CA TYR A 363 1.64 4.10 11.37
C TYR A 363 1.06 4.18 9.95
N TYR A 364 0.12 3.29 9.61
CA TYR A 364 -0.49 3.30 8.27
C TYR A 364 -1.35 4.54 8.00
N ILE A 365 -1.98 5.13 9.02
CA ILE A 365 -2.65 6.44 8.88
C ILE A 365 -1.64 7.49 8.39
N GLY A 366 -0.43 7.53 8.97
CA GLY A 366 0.63 8.43 8.51
C GLY A 366 1.03 8.18 7.05
N VAL A 367 1.22 6.91 6.67
CA VAL A 367 1.53 6.52 5.28
C VAL A 367 0.40 6.96 4.31
N ASP A 368 -0.85 6.62 4.62
CA ASP A 368 -2.00 6.92 3.76
C ASP A 368 -2.22 8.44 3.62
N LEU A 369 -2.00 9.21 4.69
CA LEU A 369 -2.02 10.68 4.65
C LEU A 369 -0.91 11.21 3.74
N GLY A 370 0.30 10.69 3.83
CA GLY A 370 1.41 11.07 2.95
C GLY A 370 1.12 10.75 1.48
N MET A 371 0.55 9.56 1.23
CA MET A 371 0.12 9.13 -0.11
C MET A 371 -1.02 9.98 -0.68
N THR A 372 -1.85 10.57 0.18
CA THR A 372 -2.92 11.49 -0.20
C THR A 372 -2.38 12.88 -0.46
N LEU A 373 -1.61 13.43 0.51
CA LEU A 373 -1.11 14.79 0.47
C LEU A 373 -0.02 14.98 -0.59
N GLY A 374 0.80 13.96 -0.87
CA GLY A 374 1.86 14.04 -1.87
C GLY A 374 1.37 14.50 -3.24
N PRO A 375 0.44 13.79 -3.89
CA PRO A 375 -0.14 14.24 -5.15
C PRO A 375 -0.90 15.56 -5.06
N MET A 376 -1.62 15.83 -3.95
CA MET A 376 -2.35 17.09 -3.76
C MET A 376 -1.39 18.29 -3.71
N ILE A 377 -0.32 18.18 -2.92
CA ILE A 377 0.75 19.19 -2.85
C ILE A 377 1.45 19.29 -4.22
N GLY A 378 1.74 18.16 -4.86
CA GLY A 378 2.31 18.12 -6.21
C GLY A 378 1.46 18.88 -7.22
N GLY A 379 0.14 18.70 -7.20
CA GLY A 379 -0.78 19.45 -8.08
C GLY A 379 -0.82 20.95 -7.76
N ALA A 380 -0.80 21.32 -6.48
CA ALA A 380 -0.73 22.72 -6.06
C ALA A 380 0.59 23.39 -6.51
N LEU A 381 1.71 22.66 -6.39
CA LEU A 381 3.02 23.15 -6.88
C LEU A 381 3.06 23.23 -8.40
N TYR A 382 2.53 22.24 -9.09
CA TYR A 382 2.50 22.19 -10.56
C TYR A 382 1.72 23.36 -11.17
N GLY A 383 0.61 23.76 -10.57
CA GLY A 383 -0.22 24.86 -11.05
C GLY A 383 0.10 26.22 -10.45
N GLY A 384 0.83 26.27 -9.33
CA GLY A 384 1.03 27.50 -8.56
C GLY A 384 2.40 28.16 -8.70
N VAL A 385 3.42 27.38 -9.14
CA VAL A 385 4.80 27.88 -9.24
C VAL A 385 5.46 27.41 -10.54
N ASP A 386 6.59 28.05 -10.91
CA ASP A 386 7.41 27.53 -12.02
C ASP A 386 7.82 26.08 -11.73
N ILE A 387 7.72 25.22 -12.74
CA ILE A 387 8.02 23.77 -12.65
C ILE A 387 9.41 23.47 -12.06
N ARG A 388 10.36 24.40 -12.17
CA ARG A 388 11.70 24.28 -11.60
C ARG A 388 11.70 24.25 -10.08
N TRP A 389 10.68 24.84 -9.43
CA TRP A 389 10.51 24.87 -7.98
C TRP A 389 9.73 23.67 -7.43
N PHE A 390 9.22 22.80 -8.31
CA PHE A 390 8.43 21.63 -7.90
C PHE A 390 9.16 20.78 -6.84
N TYR A 391 10.35 20.28 -7.17
CA TYR A 391 11.13 19.45 -6.25
C TYR A 391 11.79 20.25 -5.12
N PRO A 392 12.41 21.43 -5.33
CA PRO A 392 12.98 22.21 -4.24
C PRO A 392 12.00 22.51 -3.11
N LEU A 393 10.74 22.79 -3.41
CA LEU A 393 9.73 23.05 -2.38
C LEU A 393 9.33 21.78 -1.61
N LEU A 394 9.36 20.63 -2.23
CA LEU A 394 9.15 19.35 -1.54
C LEU A 394 10.27 19.02 -0.54
N ALA A 395 11.48 19.57 -0.72
CA ALA A 395 12.60 19.37 0.20
C ALA A 395 12.31 19.86 1.62
N VAL A 396 11.39 20.81 1.80
CA VAL A 396 11.00 21.37 3.10
C VAL A 396 10.45 20.27 4.04
N THR A 397 9.92 19.19 3.51
CA THR A 397 9.41 18.07 4.33
C THR A 397 10.51 17.40 5.17
N MET A 398 11.77 17.42 4.74
CA MET A 398 12.87 16.76 5.46
C MET A 398 13.30 17.53 6.73
N PRO A 399 13.55 18.86 6.70
CA PRO A 399 13.74 19.63 7.93
C PRO A 399 12.55 19.52 8.89
N LEU A 400 11.31 19.46 8.38
CA LEU A 400 10.13 19.27 9.21
C LEU A 400 10.14 17.90 9.89
N ALA A 401 10.57 16.82 9.20
CA ALA A 401 10.72 15.50 9.81
C ALA A 401 11.77 15.51 10.95
N GLY A 402 12.88 16.21 10.74
CA GLY A 402 13.89 16.47 11.78
C GLY A 402 13.31 17.24 12.98
N LEU A 403 12.52 18.28 12.73
CA LEU A 403 11.86 19.09 13.77
C LEU A 403 10.88 18.23 14.59
N VAL A 404 10.04 17.44 13.95
CA VAL A 404 9.12 16.50 14.64
C VAL A 404 9.92 15.56 15.55
N TYR A 405 11.05 15.04 15.09
CA TYR A 405 11.91 14.19 15.90
C TYR A 405 12.50 14.96 17.11
N LEU A 406 12.96 16.20 16.92
CA LEU A 406 13.52 17.01 18.01
C LEU A 406 12.49 17.32 19.10
N VAL A 407 11.25 17.63 18.72
CA VAL A 407 10.15 17.93 19.64
C VAL A 407 9.67 16.68 20.38
N ALA A 408 9.55 15.55 19.68
CA ALA A 408 9.02 14.30 20.21
C ALA A 408 10.11 13.34 20.74
N GLY A 409 11.37 13.65 20.54
CA GLY A 409 12.51 12.74 20.67
C GLY A 409 12.77 12.19 22.09
N LYS A 410 12.19 12.81 23.14
CA LYS A 410 12.26 12.24 24.50
C LYS A 410 11.53 10.89 24.60
N GLY A 411 10.49 10.68 23.79
CA GLY A 411 9.75 9.41 23.71
C GLY A 411 10.35 8.38 22.75
N LEU A 412 11.18 8.81 21.80
CA LEU A 412 11.80 7.95 20.77
C LEU A 412 13.22 7.50 21.11
N LYS A 413 13.85 8.05 22.16
CA LYS A 413 15.21 7.71 22.60
C LYS A 413 15.33 6.38 23.34
N GLY A 414 14.24 5.72 23.63
CA GLY A 414 14.21 4.43 24.34
C GLY A 414 13.89 3.22 23.45
N SER A 415 13.85 3.39 22.14
CA SER A 415 13.58 2.31 21.18
C SER A 415 14.81 1.98 20.34
#